data_9202e1d29929b06de5ab03e9a98a6009
#
_entry.id   9202e1d29929b06de5ab03e9a98a6009
#
_cell.length_a   1.000
_cell.length_b   1.000
_cell.length_c   1.000
_cell.angle_alpha   90.00
_cell.angle_beta   90.00
_cell.angle_gamma   90.00
#
_symmetry.space_group_name_H-M   'P 1'
#
loop_
_entity.id
_entity.type
_entity.pdbx_description
1 polymer ?
#
loop_
_entity_poly.entity_id
_entity_poly.type
_entity_poly.pdbx_seq_one_letter_code
_entity_poly.pdbx_strand_id
1 'polypeptide(L)'
;MSSELRVDKIIPIDGVPSGGGGGVIQVVEVGTTTEATITNTNSSSPTEIFTATITPKFSTSKIRIELNIFAYHENYHDGHIGLFKNSDTNVITGTSQGSYSDKSSIMVRQGTFEDQSSDYQCNPTYYSYLDTAGTTSAITYRIKGLTSNSGYPTYINRALSRGQSNSNFPKLRSSLTLTEISA
;
A
#
# COMPACT_ATOMS: atom_id res chain seq x y z
N MET A 1 55.04 -13.58 -7.75
CA MET A 1 54.13 -12.67 -8.47
C MET A 1 52.72 -13.00 -8.00
N SER A 2 52.02 -12.06 -7.38
CA SER A 2 50.61 -12.23 -7.04
C SER A 2 49.77 -11.91 -8.27
N SER A 3 48.90 -12.80 -8.70
CA SER A 3 47.93 -12.54 -9.75
C SER A 3 46.69 -11.91 -9.14
N GLU A 4 46.30 -10.76 -9.63
CA GLU A 4 45.10 -10.06 -9.24
C GLU A 4 44.02 -10.30 -10.30
N LEU A 5 42.88 -10.83 -9.91
CA LEU A 5 41.69 -10.93 -10.79
C LEU A 5 40.83 -9.69 -10.57
N ARG A 6 40.74 -8.83 -11.57
CA ARG A 6 39.78 -7.71 -11.57
C ARG A 6 38.56 -8.11 -12.35
N VAL A 7 37.41 -8.09 -11.68
CA VAL A 7 36.12 -8.36 -12.27
C VAL A 7 35.17 -7.20 -11.99
N ASP A 8 34.44 -6.75 -13.00
CA ASP A 8 33.50 -5.64 -12.84
C ASP A 8 32.27 -6.06 -12.05
N LYS A 9 31.97 -7.37 -12.03
CA LYS A 9 30.79 -7.91 -11.34
C LYS A 9 30.95 -9.40 -11.05
N ILE A 10 30.69 -9.79 -9.81
CA ILE A 10 30.53 -11.20 -9.43
C ILE A 10 29.03 -11.43 -9.24
N ILE A 11 28.45 -12.28 -10.09
CA ILE A 11 27.06 -12.71 -9.97
C ILE A 11 27.11 -14.15 -9.45
N PRO A 12 26.66 -14.42 -8.22
CA PRO A 12 26.50 -15.78 -7.72
C PRO A 12 25.55 -16.58 -8.59
N ILE A 13 25.68 -17.90 -8.57
CA ILE A 13 24.85 -18.81 -9.35
C ILE A 13 23.35 -18.70 -9.01
N ASP A 14 23.02 -18.23 -7.82
CA ASP A 14 21.68 -17.93 -7.35
C ASP A 14 21.15 -16.55 -7.79
N GLY A 15 21.98 -15.79 -8.52
CA GLY A 15 21.63 -14.46 -9.03
C GLY A 15 21.64 -13.34 -7.99
N VAL A 16 22.04 -13.62 -6.75
CA VAL A 16 22.09 -12.62 -5.68
C VAL A 16 23.54 -12.15 -5.47
N PRO A 17 23.83 -10.82 -5.49
CA PRO A 17 25.18 -10.32 -5.24
C PRO A 17 25.71 -10.77 -3.88
N SER A 18 26.87 -11.43 -3.85
CA SER A 18 27.54 -11.79 -2.60
C SER A 18 28.34 -10.61 -2.06
N GLY A 19 28.21 -10.29 -0.79
CA GLY A 19 29.17 -9.46 -0.06
C GLY A 19 28.79 -8.01 0.19
N GLY A 20 27.55 -7.67 0.26
CA GLY A 20 27.13 -6.33 0.73
C GLY A 20 25.74 -6.39 1.32
N GLY A 21 25.61 -6.29 2.62
CA GLY A 21 24.30 -6.09 3.23
C GLY A 21 23.57 -4.89 2.61
N GLY A 22 22.29 -5.03 2.31
CA GLY A 22 21.45 -3.93 1.82
C GLY A 22 21.24 -3.85 0.30
N GLY A 23 21.66 -4.85 -0.49
CA GLY A 23 21.36 -4.89 -1.94
C GLY A 23 19.90 -5.23 -2.22
N VAL A 24 19.34 -4.60 -3.27
CA VAL A 24 18.01 -4.98 -3.79
C VAL A 24 18.11 -6.35 -4.48
N ILE A 25 17.30 -7.31 -4.03
CA ILE A 25 17.25 -8.67 -4.54
C ILE A 25 16.20 -8.80 -5.65
N GLN A 26 15.01 -8.29 -5.37
CA GLN A 26 13.90 -8.28 -6.34
C GLN A 26 12.92 -7.14 -6.04
N VAL A 27 12.17 -6.77 -7.06
CA VAL A 27 11.09 -5.78 -6.96
C VAL A 27 9.83 -6.37 -7.59
N VAL A 28 8.72 -6.24 -6.91
CA VAL A 28 7.38 -6.58 -7.42
C VAL A 28 6.51 -5.33 -7.31
N GLU A 29 5.94 -4.89 -8.42
CA GLU A 29 4.97 -3.80 -8.43
C GLU A 29 3.63 -4.30 -8.96
N VAL A 30 2.57 -3.96 -8.25
CA VAL A 30 1.19 -4.12 -8.69
C VAL A 30 0.52 -2.76 -8.71
N GLY A 31 -0.05 -2.42 -9.85
CA GLY A 31 -0.83 -1.19 -10.00
C GLY A 31 -2.26 -1.49 -10.41
N THR A 32 -3.20 -0.65 -9.98
CA THR A 32 -4.61 -0.75 -10.33
C THR A 32 -5.20 0.60 -10.70
N THR A 33 -5.98 0.61 -11.76
CA THR A 33 -6.85 1.74 -12.15
C THR A 33 -8.32 1.43 -11.84
N THR A 34 -8.59 0.27 -11.24
CA THR A 34 -9.95 -0.13 -10.86
C THR A 34 -10.48 0.83 -9.80
N GLU A 35 -11.62 1.43 -10.09
CA GLU A 35 -12.33 2.23 -9.12
C GLU A 35 -13.00 1.33 -8.08
N ALA A 36 -12.92 1.73 -6.82
CA ALA A 36 -13.61 1.06 -5.73
C ALA A 36 -14.38 2.06 -4.87
N THR A 37 -15.53 1.63 -4.39
CA THR A 37 -16.36 2.36 -3.44
C THR A 37 -16.43 1.54 -2.16
N ILE A 38 -15.95 2.10 -1.06
CA ILE A 38 -15.88 1.44 0.24
C ILE A 38 -16.96 2.03 1.13
N THR A 39 -17.97 1.23 1.46
CA THR A 39 -19.05 1.57 2.39
C THR A 39 -19.01 0.75 3.68
N ASN A 40 -18.04 -0.16 3.78
CA ASN A 40 -17.91 -1.08 4.88
C ASN A 40 -17.40 -0.36 6.15
N THR A 41 -18.14 -0.49 7.24
CA THR A 41 -17.79 0.05 8.56
C THR A 41 -17.28 -1.01 9.53
N ASN A 42 -17.22 -2.28 9.09
CA ASN A 42 -16.81 -3.40 9.96
C ASN A 42 -15.28 -3.49 10.04
N SER A 43 -14.71 -3.06 11.16
CA SER A 43 -13.27 -3.11 11.41
C SER A 43 -12.71 -4.54 11.49
N SER A 44 -13.53 -5.53 11.81
CA SER A 44 -13.10 -6.94 11.87
C SER A 44 -12.96 -7.57 10.47
N SER A 45 -13.56 -6.98 9.44
CA SER A 45 -13.52 -7.48 8.06
C SER A 45 -13.47 -6.34 7.05
N PRO A 46 -12.36 -5.58 6.97
CA PRO A 46 -12.20 -4.49 6.02
C PRO A 46 -12.28 -4.98 4.57
N THR A 47 -12.77 -4.13 3.68
CA THR A 47 -12.89 -4.43 2.24
C THR A 47 -11.52 -4.46 1.58
N GLU A 48 -11.20 -5.55 0.89
CA GLU A 48 -9.96 -5.64 0.09
C GLU A 48 -10.02 -4.72 -1.12
N ILE A 49 -8.94 -3.98 -1.35
CA ILE A 49 -8.82 -3.04 -2.47
C ILE A 49 -7.94 -3.67 -3.55
N PHE A 50 -6.72 -4.06 -3.22
CA PHE A 50 -5.80 -4.80 -4.09
C PHE A 50 -4.67 -5.43 -3.28
N THR A 51 -3.92 -6.36 -3.91
CA THR A 51 -2.86 -7.12 -3.26
C THR A 51 -1.61 -7.21 -4.13
N ALA A 52 -0.46 -7.42 -3.47
CA ALA A 52 0.79 -7.82 -4.13
C ALA A 52 1.42 -8.98 -3.37
N THR A 53 2.05 -9.92 -4.10
CA THR A 53 2.69 -11.10 -3.52
C THR A 53 4.15 -11.13 -3.90
N ILE A 54 5.02 -11.38 -2.92
CA ILE A 54 6.45 -11.56 -3.10
C ILE A 54 6.89 -12.89 -2.48
N THR A 55 7.81 -13.61 -3.12
CA THR A 55 8.43 -14.83 -2.57
C THR A 55 9.88 -14.49 -2.23
N PRO A 56 10.20 -14.24 -0.95
CA PRO A 56 11.54 -13.83 -0.56
C PRO A 56 12.57 -14.90 -0.85
N LYS A 57 13.78 -14.48 -1.24
CA LYS A 57 14.91 -15.38 -1.45
C LYS A 57 15.54 -15.83 -0.13
N PHE A 58 15.49 -14.96 0.88
CA PHE A 58 16.03 -15.25 2.21
C PHE A 58 15.02 -14.88 3.29
N SER A 59 14.93 -15.72 4.32
CA SER A 59 14.05 -15.46 5.47
C SER A 59 14.51 -14.25 6.30
N THR A 60 15.79 -13.89 6.22
CA THR A 60 16.37 -12.72 6.90
C THR A 60 16.13 -11.42 6.14
N SER A 61 15.77 -11.49 4.86
CA SER A 61 15.55 -10.30 4.02
C SER A 61 14.53 -9.34 4.63
N LYS A 62 14.74 -8.06 4.31
CA LYS A 62 13.76 -7.01 4.57
C LYS A 62 12.88 -6.81 3.33
N ILE A 63 11.60 -6.57 3.56
CA ILE A 63 10.65 -6.21 2.49
C ILE A 63 10.26 -4.76 2.71
N ARG A 64 10.75 -3.89 1.83
CA ARG A 64 10.27 -2.51 1.76
C ARG A 64 8.95 -2.49 1.01
N ILE A 65 7.95 -1.93 1.62
CA ILE A 65 6.59 -1.82 1.11
C ILE A 65 6.33 -0.34 0.87
N GLU A 66 5.97 0.01 -0.36
CA GLU A 66 5.69 1.38 -0.76
C GLU A 66 4.32 1.42 -1.42
N LEU A 67 3.37 2.08 -0.76
CA LEU A 67 2.01 2.28 -1.22
C LEU A 67 1.83 3.71 -1.71
N ASN A 68 1.39 3.85 -2.95
CA ASN A 68 0.84 5.10 -3.47
C ASN A 68 -0.62 4.86 -3.79
N ILE A 69 -1.53 5.50 -3.05
CA ILE A 69 -2.96 5.30 -3.20
C ILE A 69 -3.68 6.60 -3.42
N PHE A 70 -4.49 6.63 -4.46
CA PHE A 70 -5.40 7.74 -4.73
C PHE A 70 -6.74 7.43 -4.07
N ALA A 71 -7.03 8.16 -3.00
CA ALA A 71 -8.24 7.99 -2.23
C ALA A 71 -8.93 9.33 -1.97
N TYR A 72 -10.24 9.30 -1.96
CA TYR A 72 -11.10 10.41 -1.62
C TYR A 72 -12.17 9.93 -0.64
N HIS A 73 -12.46 10.72 0.36
CA HIS A 73 -13.54 10.44 1.30
C HIS A 73 -14.59 11.55 1.26
N GLU A 74 -15.84 11.17 1.19
CA GLU A 74 -16.95 12.10 1.11
C GLU A 74 -17.32 12.64 2.50
N ASN A 75 -17.39 13.97 2.62
CA ASN A 75 -17.84 14.66 3.81
C ASN A 75 -16.91 14.59 5.04
N TYR A 76 -17.39 15.01 6.21
CA TYR A 76 -16.66 15.15 7.49
C TYR A 76 -16.28 13.82 8.18
N HIS A 77 -16.50 12.70 7.53
CA HIS A 77 -16.19 11.37 8.05
C HIS A 77 -14.81 10.88 7.60
N ASP A 78 -14.33 9.82 8.19
CA ASP A 78 -12.99 9.31 7.96
C ASP A 78 -13.03 8.01 7.14
N GLY A 79 -12.20 7.95 6.09
CA GLY A 79 -11.83 6.71 5.44
C GLY A 79 -10.53 6.16 6.04
N HIS A 80 -10.44 4.86 6.19
CA HIS A 80 -9.29 4.18 6.77
C HIS A 80 -8.75 3.15 5.79
N ILE A 81 -7.43 3.15 5.59
CA ILE A 81 -6.73 2.20 4.74
C ILE A 81 -5.68 1.50 5.58
N GLY A 82 -5.71 0.17 5.56
CA GLY A 82 -4.78 -0.69 6.29
C GLY A 82 -3.92 -1.54 5.37
N LEU A 83 -2.69 -1.82 5.80
CA LEU A 83 -1.79 -2.78 5.20
C LEU A 83 -1.81 -4.08 6.03
N PHE A 84 -2.08 -5.20 5.38
CA PHE A 84 -2.21 -6.52 5.99
C PHE A 84 -1.22 -7.50 5.37
N LYS A 85 -0.73 -8.47 6.17
CA LYS A 85 0.20 -9.51 5.73
C LYS A 85 -0.48 -10.87 5.77
N ASN A 86 -0.50 -11.59 4.66
CA ASN A 86 -1.06 -12.92 4.43
C ASN A 86 -2.57 -13.04 4.73
N SER A 87 -2.97 -12.91 5.98
CA SER A 87 -4.35 -12.96 6.45
C SER A 87 -4.85 -11.56 6.82
N ASP A 88 -5.76 -11.46 7.73
CA ASP A 88 -6.31 -10.19 8.24
C ASP A 88 -5.45 -9.55 9.35
N THR A 89 -4.22 -10.02 9.53
CA THR A 89 -3.28 -9.43 10.50
C THR A 89 -2.73 -8.13 9.92
N ASN A 90 -2.97 -7.02 10.60
CA ASN A 90 -2.42 -5.73 10.22
C ASN A 90 -0.91 -5.72 10.48
N VAL A 91 -0.11 -5.41 9.46
CA VAL A 91 1.35 -5.32 9.59
C VAL A 91 1.77 -4.02 10.26
N ILE A 92 0.95 -2.99 10.12
CA ILE A 92 1.21 -1.66 10.63
C ILE A 92 0.02 -1.23 11.45
N THR A 93 0.17 -1.27 12.75
CA THR A 93 -0.80 -0.70 13.66
C THR A 93 -0.34 0.71 14.05
N GLY A 94 -1.18 1.71 13.80
CA GLY A 94 -1.10 2.96 14.54
C GLY A 94 -1.36 2.70 16.03
N THR A 95 -0.93 3.60 16.90
CA THR A 95 -1.34 3.56 18.30
C THR A 95 -2.87 3.68 18.37
N SER A 96 -3.52 2.67 18.95
CA SER A 96 -4.97 2.59 19.06
C SER A 96 -5.55 3.81 19.77
N GLN A 97 -6.39 4.56 19.06
CA GLN A 97 -7.19 5.66 19.65
C GLN A 97 -8.69 5.51 19.39
N GLY A 98 -9.17 4.32 19.04
CA GLY A 98 -10.58 4.06 18.77
C GLY A 98 -10.83 2.81 17.95
N SER A 99 -12.09 2.49 17.70
CA SER A 99 -12.54 1.22 17.08
C SER A 99 -12.00 0.95 15.67
N TYR A 100 -11.43 1.95 14.99
CA TYR A 100 -10.93 1.83 13.62
C TYR A 100 -9.40 1.91 13.51
N SER A 101 -8.72 2.41 14.53
CA SER A 101 -7.29 2.71 14.50
C SER A 101 -6.39 1.48 14.51
N ASP A 102 -6.85 0.36 15.06
CA ASP A 102 -6.12 -0.90 15.10
C ASP A 102 -6.10 -1.62 13.72
N LYS A 103 -6.92 -1.18 12.76
CA LYS A 103 -7.05 -1.76 11.42
C LYS A 103 -6.62 -0.80 10.30
N SER A 104 -6.15 0.40 10.64
CA SER A 104 -5.73 1.38 9.65
C SER A 104 -4.28 1.82 9.84
N SER A 105 -3.57 1.94 8.73
CA SER A 105 -2.23 2.52 8.68
C SER A 105 -2.28 3.95 8.15
N ILE A 106 -3.32 4.29 7.43
CA ILE A 106 -3.54 5.56 6.77
C ILE A 106 -4.97 6.00 7.01
N MET A 107 -5.14 7.22 7.47
CA MET A 107 -6.43 7.87 7.53
C MET A 107 -6.59 8.79 6.31
N VAL A 108 -7.65 8.57 5.56
CA VAL A 108 -8.04 9.45 4.45
C VAL A 108 -9.13 10.37 4.97
N ARG A 109 -8.81 11.63 5.08
CA ARG A 109 -9.77 12.67 5.49
C ARG A 109 -9.78 13.77 4.47
N GLN A 110 -10.95 14.17 4.03
CA GLN A 110 -11.09 15.41 3.29
C GLN A 110 -10.92 16.58 4.25
N GLY A 111 -10.02 17.51 3.93
CA GLY A 111 -9.92 18.78 4.65
C GLY A 111 -11.24 19.54 4.55
N THR A 112 -11.71 20.04 5.68
CA THR A 112 -12.87 20.91 5.75
C THR A 112 -12.50 22.27 5.13
N PHE A 113 -12.73 22.44 3.84
CA PHE A 113 -12.90 23.77 3.30
C PHE A 113 -14.40 24.08 3.31
N GLU A 114 -14.76 25.20 3.91
CA GLU A 114 -16.15 25.67 4.07
C GLU A 114 -16.89 25.89 2.74
N ASP A 115 -16.17 25.83 1.64
CA ASP A 115 -16.74 25.97 0.30
C ASP A 115 -17.00 24.59 -0.32
N GLN A 116 -18.26 24.16 -0.23
CA GLN A 116 -18.76 22.89 -0.77
C GLN A 116 -18.72 22.78 -2.30
N SER A 117 -18.15 23.76 -2.98
CA SER A 117 -18.11 23.83 -4.45
C SER A 117 -16.84 23.25 -5.08
N SER A 118 -15.83 22.88 -4.30
CA SER A 118 -14.53 22.38 -4.82
C SER A 118 -14.35 20.86 -4.69
N ASP A 119 -15.29 20.14 -5.21
CA ASP A 119 -15.49 18.68 -5.07
C ASP A 119 -14.52 17.79 -5.89
N TYR A 120 -13.35 18.28 -6.29
CA TYR A 120 -12.49 17.59 -7.26
C TYR A 120 -11.20 16.99 -6.66
N GLN A 121 -11.17 16.72 -5.34
CA GLN A 121 -9.93 16.32 -4.67
C GLN A 121 -9.83 14.80 -4.48
N CYS A 122 -9.08 14.15 -5.36
CA CYS A 122 -8.50 12.85 -5.05
C CYS A 122 -7.02 13.05 -4.75
N ASN A 123 -6.64 12.97 -3.49
CA ASN A 123 -5.27 13.19 -3.06
C ASN A 123 -4.45 11.91 -3.13
N PRO A 124 -3.26 11.92 -3.74
CA PRO A 124 -2.33 10.82 -3.59
C PRO A 124 -1.83 10.77 -2.14
N THR A 125 -1.92 9.58 -1.55
CA THR A 125 -1.33 9.30 -0.25
C THR A 125 -0.22 8.29 -0.42
N TYR A 126 0.97 8.64 0.03
CA TYR A 126 2.12 7.77 0.02
C TYR A 126 2.37 7.22 1.42
N TYR A 127 2.66 5.92 1.49
CA TYR A 127 3.02 5.24 2.71
C TYR A 127 4.17 4.26 2.47
N SER A 128 5.16 4.23 3.36
CA SER A 128 6.30 3.32 3.28
C SER A 128 6.51 2.61 4.60
N TYR A 129 6.82 1.31 4.52
CA TYR A 129 7.13 0.46 5.67
C TYR A 129 8.21 -0.56 5.33
N LEU A 130 8.99 -0.94 6.32
CA LEU A 130 10.01 -1.97 6.21
C LEU A 130 9.65 -3.16 7.11
N ASP A 131 9.23 -4.25 6.49
CA ASP A 131 8.91 -5.51 7.16
C ASP A 131 10.10 -6.48 7.12
N THR A 132 10.07 -7.49 7.97
CA THR A 132 11.00 -8.63 7.89
C THR A 132 10.27 -9.80 7.22
N ALA A 133 10.93 -10.42 6.23
CA ALA A 133 10.34 -11.56 5.52
C ALA A 133 9.96 -12.68 6.48
N GLY A 134 10.89 -13.16 7.31
CA GLY A 134 10.68 -14.23 8.28
C GLY A 134 10.49 -15.62 7.66
N THR A 135 10.38 -15.68 6.32
CA THR A 135 10.13 -16.91 5.55
C THR A 135 10.63 -16.76 4.12
N THR A 136 10.84 -17.88 3.45
CA THR A 136 11.06 -17.97 1.99
C THR A 136 9.80 -18.40 1.23
N SER A 137 8.68 -18.63 1.93
CA SER A 137 7.37 -18.84 1.31
C SER A 137 6.77 -17.53 0.81
N ALA A 138 5.83 -17.62 -0.12
CA ALA A 138 5.13 -16.45 -0.65
C ALA A 138 4.43 -15.65 0.46
N ILE A 139 4.62 -14.35 0.45
CA ILE A 139 3.99 -13.38 1.34
C ILE A 139 3.07 -12.50 0.50
N THR A 140 1.80 -12.42 0.88
CA THR A 140 0.83 -11.53 0.23
C THR A 140 0.56 -10.34 1.12
N TYR A 141 0.86 -9.15 0.63
CA TYR A 141 0.47 -7.89 1.25
C TYR A 141 -0.85 -7.43 0.65
N ARG A 142 -1.80 -7.07 1.52
CA ARG A 142 -3.17 -6.71 1.15
C ARG A 142 -3.45 -5.29 1.57
N ILE A 143 -3.97 -4.50 0.68
CA ILE A 143 -4.49 -3.17 0.97
C ILE A 143 -5.99 -3.30 1.17
N LYS A 144 -6.46 -2.95 2.36
CA LYS A 144 -7.87 -3.01 2.71
C LYS A 144 -8.35 -1.68 3.25
N GLY A 145 -9.63 -1.40 3.08
CA GLY A 145 -10.23 -0.15 3.51
C GLY A 145 -11.56 -0.33 4.22
N LEU A 146 -11.90 0.66 5.02
CA LEU A 146 -13.19 0.83 5.65
C LEU A 146 -13.53 2.32 5.74
N THR A 147 -14.78 2.63 6.04
CA THR A 147 -15.24 3.98 6.34
C THR A 147 -15.83 4.05 7.74
N SER A 148 -15.77 5.18 8.38
CA SER A 148 -16.41 5.39 9.70
C SER A 148 -17.93 5.46 9.62
N ASN A 149 -18.49 5.74 8.43
CA ASN A 149 -19.93 5.83 8.22
C ASN A 149 -20.29 5.33 6.82
N SER A 150 -21.18 4.33 6.73
CA SER A 150 -21.61 3.73 5.45
C SER A 150 -22.34 4.68 4.51
N GLY A 151 -22.95 5.74 5.04
CA GLY A 151 -23.59 6.80 4.24
C GLY A 151 -22.60 7.76 3.55
N TYR A 152 -21.32 7.67 3.91
CA TYR A 152 -20.23 8.50 3.36
C TYR A 152 -19.09 7.60 2.91
N PRO A 153 -19.11 7.16 1.65
CA PRO A 153 -18.12 6.21 1.13
C PRO A 153 -16.71 6.79 1.02
N THR A 154 -15.71 5.90 1.08
CA THR A 154 -14.36 6.17 0.61
C THR A 154 -14.22 5.65 -0.81
N TYR A 155 -13.72 6.48 -1.71
CA TYR A 155 -13.51 6.15 -3.12
C TYR A 155 -12.02 5.98 -3.41
N ILE A 156 -11.69 4.97 -4.19
CA ILE A 156 -10.32 4.66 -4.62
C ILE A 156 -10.23 4.84 -6.12
N ASN A 157 -9.16 5.46 -6.61
CA ASN A 157 -8.87 5.72 -8.03
C ASN A 157 -9.96 6.53 -8.75
N ARG A 158 -10.81 7.20 -8.01
CA ARG A 158 -11.94 7.95 -8.53
C ARG A 158 -11.92 9.37 -7.98
N ALA A 159 -11.85 10.34 -8.86
CA ALA A 159 -12.17 11.72 -8.52
C ALA A 159 -13.69 11.89 -8.67
N LEU A 160 -14.37 12.33 -7.62
CA LEU A 160 -15.79 12.66 -7.66
C LEU A 160 -15.99 14.14 -7.62
N SER A 161 -16.89 14.60 -8.46
CA SER A 161 -17.63 15.83 -8.27
C SER A 161 -19.07 15.48 -7.86
N ARG A 162 -19.59 16.15 -6.87
CA ARG A 162 -20.97 15.98 -6.42
C ARG A 162 -21.93 16.17 -7.62
N GLY A 163 -22.63 15.10 -8.02
CA GLY A 163 -23.63 15.13 -9.08
C GLY A 163 -23.11 15.09 -10.53
N GLN A 164 -21.81 14.89 -10.76
CA GLN A 164 -21.25 14.77 -12.11
C GLN A 164 -21.00 13.30 -12.47
N SER A 165 -21.18 12.96 -13.75
CA SER A 165 -20.78 11.65 -14.25
C SER A 165 -19.26 11.55 -14.40
N ASN A 166 -18.69 10.37 -14.11
CA ASN A 166 -17.25 10.11 -14.12
C ASN A 166 -16.53 10.25 -15.48
N SER A 167 -17.25 10.56 -16.56
CA SER A 167 -16.72 10.52 -17.91
C SER A 167 -15.64 11.57 -18.22
N ASN A 168 -15.50 12.59 -17.38
CA ASN A 168 -14.60 13.73 -17.64
C ASN A 168 -13.33 13.72 -16.78
N PHE A 169 -13.13 12.72 -15.92
CA PHE A 169 -11.97 12.65 -15.03
C PHE A 169 -10.96 11.61 -15.48
N PRO A 170 -9.65 11.89 -15.33
CA PRO A 170 -8.64 10.90 -15.64
C PRO A 170 -8.77 9.70 -14.68
N LYS A 171 -8.53 8.51 -15.20
CA LYS A 171 -8.38 7.33 -14.37
C LYS A 171 -7.08 7.44 -13.58
N LEU A 172 -7.19 7.43 -12.27
CA LEU A 172 -6.05 7.43 -11.37
C LEU A 172 -5.51 6.02 -11.19
N ARG A 173 -4.21 5.88 -10.93
CA ARG A 173 -3.55 4.60 -10.75
C ARG A 173 -2.89 4.53 -9.39
N SER A 174 -3.42 3.71 -8.50
CA SER A 174 -2.75 3.33 -7.26
C SER A 174 -1.75 2.19 -7.52
N SER A 175 -0.67 2.13 -6.72
CA SER A 175 0.34 1.08 -6.82
C SER A 175 0.86 0.65 -5.46
N LEU A 176 1.28 -0.62 -5.40
CA LEU A 176 1.96 -1.23 -4.28
C LEU A 176 3.26 -1.85 -4.79
N THR A 177 4.37 -1.33 -4.30
CA THR A 177 5.71 -1.82 -4.64
C THR A 177 6.29 -2.55 -3.45
N LEU A 178 6.76 -3.77 -3.69
CA LEU A 178 7.46 -4.63 -2.73
C LEU A 178 8.91 -4.79 -3.19
N THR A 179 9.85 -4.35 -2.38
CA THR A 179 11.28 -4.47 -2.66
C THR A 179 11.94 -5.36 -1.63
N GLU A 180 12.47 -6.50 -2.05
CA GLU A 180 13.28 -7.35 -1.19
C GLU A 180 14.70 -6.79 -1.11
N ILE A 181 15.19 -6.61 0.10
CA ILE A 181 16.53 -6.09 0.40
C ILE A 181 17.26 -7.15 1.22
N SER A 182 18.49 -7.49 0.84
CA SER A 182 19.32 -8.40 1.61
C SER A 182 19.63 -7.80 2.98
N ALA A 183 19.55 -8.63 4.03
CA ALA A 183 19.97 -8.26 5.38
C ALA A 183 21.48 -8.44 5.56
#